data_4f34d16d4e6c2fb7867b631f5eeb0e43
#
_entry.id   4f34d16d4e6c2fb7867b631f5eeb0e43
#
_cell.length_a   1.000
_cell.length_b   1.000
_cell.length_c   1.000
_cell.angle_alpha   90.00
_cell.angle_beta   90.00
_cell.angle_gamma   90.00
#
_symmetry.space_group_name_H-M   'P 1'
#
loop_
_entity.id
_entity.type
_entity.pdbx_description
1 polymer ?
#
loop_
_entity_poly.entity_id
_entity_poly.type
_entity_poly.pdbx_seq_one_letter_code
_entity_poly.pdbx_strand_id
1 'polypeptide(L)'
;RQLYLHSRDLRDYRVTNDVEGPYTPNPHLRWHPLRREWVAYNASRNTRTLNPPSDFNPLAPVAVDGYPGEIPVTDFEIAVFENRWPGFAQLAVGLGEDDGPPAKGVCEVVVYTTEPSGTLHDLPVDRIALLLQAWADRYRALQAQPEVQYVMPFESRGAHVGVTLPHPHGQIYAFPFLPPQIERQARAQMENQALTRMVHAP
;
A
#
# COMPACT_ATOMS: atom_id res chain seq x y z
N ARG A 1 1.52 -8.86 -12.10
CA ARG A 1 1.71 -8.29 -10.74
C ARG A 1 2.51 -9.25 -9.89
N GLN A 2 3.34 -8.75 -8.99
CA GLN A 2 4.11 -9.59 -8.07
C GLN A 2 3.37 -9.75 -6.75
N LEU A 3 3.42 -10.97 -6.19
CA LEU A 3 2.91 -11.31 -4.88
C LEU A 3 4.08 -11.82 -4.03
N TYR A 4 4.22 -11.30 -2.83
CA TYR A 4 5.20 -11.70 -1.84
C TYR A 4 4.47 -12.34 -0.67
N LEU A 5 4.86 -13.56 -0.31
CA LEU A 5 4.32 -14.26 0.85
C LEU A 5 5.38 -14.29 1.96
N HIS A 6 4.97 -13.92 3.15
CA HIS A 6 5.82 -13.99 4.34
C HIS A 6 5.19 -14.97 5.32
N SER A 7 6.02 -15.86 5.84
CA SER A 7 5.66 -16.78 6.93
C SER A 7 6.83 -16.90 7.90
N ARG A 8 6.58 -17.52 9.05
CA ARG A 8 7.65 -17.79 10.04
C ARG A 8 8.75 -18.67 9.48
N ASP A 9 8.39 -19.59 8.59
CA ASP A 9 9.30 -20.59 8.03
C ASP A 9 9.85 -20.17 6.66
N LEU A 10 9.17 -19.29 5.94
CA LEU A 10 9.50 -18.88 4.59
C LEU A 10 9.42 -17.36 4.45
N ARG A 11 10.58 -16.71 4.40
CA ARG A 11 10.66 -15.26 4.17
C ARG A 11 10.88 -14.99 2.68
N ASP A 12 10.10 -14.05 2.14
CA ASP A 12 10.25 -13.52 0.79
C ASP A 12 10.02 -14.55 -0.34
N TYR A 13 8.92 -15.31 -0.27
CA TYR A 13 8.50 -16.17 -1.38
C TYR A 13 7.76 -15.33 -2.43
N ARG A 14 8.32 -15.27 -3.65
CA ARG A 14 7.70 -14.59 -4.79
C ARG A 14 6.82 -15.53 -5.59
N VAL A 15 5.59 -15.13 -5.81
CA VAL A 15 4.67 -15.76 -6.76
C VAL A 15 4.26 -14.71 -7.80
N THR A 16 4.35 -15.07 -9.07
CA THR A 16 3.77 -14.22 -10.12
C THR A 16 2.25 -14.37 -10.10
N ASN A 17 1.55 -13.29 -9.85
CA ASN A 17 0.11 -13.25 -9.98
C ASN A 17 -0.25 -12.75 -11.38
N ASP A 18 -0.55 -13.68 -12.28
CA ASP A 18 -1.04 -13.41 -13.64
C ASP A 18 -2.55 -13.14 -13.62
N VAL A 19 -3.03 -12.30 -12.72
CA VAL A 19 -4.41 -11.81 -12.82
C VAL A 19 -4.52 -11.04 -14.12
N GLU A 20 -5.02 -11.74 -15.13
CA GLU A 20 -5.19 -11.23 -16.49
C GLU A 20 -6.13 -10.03 -16.52
N GLY A 21 -5.72 -9.02 -17.23
CA GLY A 21 -6.53 -7.91 -17.66
C GLY A 21 -5.64 -6.83 -18.29
N PRO A 22 -6.07 -6.16 -19.34
CA PRO A 22 -5.35 -5.09 -20.01
C PRO A 22 -5.37 -3.84 -19.11
N TYR A 23 -4.75 -3.94 -17.92
CA TYR A 23 -4.82 -2.88 -16.95
C TYR A 23 -3.43 -2.29 -16.73
N THR A 24 -3.17 -1.20 -17.41
CA THR A 24 -1.99 -0.36 -17.13
C THR A 24 -2.47 0.86 -16.37
N PRO A 25 -2.27 0.92 -15.04
CA PRO A 25 -2.65 2.09 -14.27
C PRO A 25 -1.83 3.28 -14.74
N ASN A 26 -2.50 4.37 -15.09
CA ASN A 26 -1.87 5.61 -15.49
C ASN A 26 -2.29 6.77 -14.58
N PRO A 27 -1.87 6.78 -13.30
CA PRO A 27 -2.14 7.90 -12.41
C PRO A 27 -1.33 9.13 -12.83
N HIS A 28 -1.93 10.31 -12.62
CA HIS A 28 -1.33 11.61 -12.92
C HIS A 28 -1.53 12.58 -11.75
N LEU A 29 -0.71 13.60 -11.68
CA LEU A 29 -0.81 14.64 -10.66
C LEU A 29 -1.55 15.86 -11.22
N ARG A 30 -2.41 16.47 -10.41
CA ARG A 30 -3.05 17.75 -10.68
C ARG A 30 -2.74 18.75 -9.59
N TRP A 31 -2.36 19.96 -10.01
CA TRP A 31 -2.12 21.04 -9.07
C TRP A 31 -3.44 21.60 -8.52
N HIS A 32 -3.58 21.64 -7.20
CA HIS A 32 -4.71 22.26 -6.54
C HIS A 32 -4.34 23.71 -6.14
N PRO A 33 -4.82 24.75 -6.83
CA PRO A 33 -4.30 26.10 -6.67
C PRO A 33 -4.61 26.72 -5.31
N LEU A 34 -5.76 26.40 -4.72
CA LEU A 34 -6.15 26.93 -3.40
C LEU A 34 -5.38 26.28 -2.26
N ARG A 35 -5.13 24.97 -2.34
CA ARG A 35 -4.37 24.22 -1.34
C ARG A 35 -2.86 24.29 -1.56
N ARG A 36 -2.44 24.70 -2.78
CA ARG A 36 -1.05 24.77 -3.22
C ARG A 36 -0.33 23.44 -3.02
N GLU A 37 -0.96 22.37 -3.46
CA GLU A 37 -0.45 21.01 -3.38
C GLU A 37 -0.79 20.20 -4.63
N TRP A 38 -0.03 19.14 -4.87
CA TRP A 38 -0.32 18.17 -5.90
C TRP A 38 -1.28 17.10 -5.39
N VAL A 39 -2.25 16.74 -6.21
CA VAL A 39 -3.23 15.68 -5.92
C VAL A 39 -3.08 14.59 -6.97
N ALA A 40 -2.92 13.34 -6.54
CA ALA A 40 -2.85 12.20 -7.44
C ALA A 40 -4.25 11.75 -7.88
N TYR A 41 -4.45 11.63 -9.18
CA TYR A 41 -5.67 11.14 -9.80
C TYR A 41 -5.40 9.86 -10.57
N ASN A 42 -6.33 8.92 -10.47
CA ASN A 42 -6.34 7.72 -11.28
C ASN A 42 -7.79 7.38 -11.64
N ALA A 43 -8.15 7.53 -12.91
CA ALA A 43 -9.51 7.28 -13.39
C ALA A 43 -9.98 5.84 -13.14
N SER A 44 -9.07 4.88 -13.17
CA SER A 44 -9.39 3.48 -12.89
C SER A 44 -9.91 3.21 -11.48
N ARG A 45 -9.63 4.11 -10.52
CA ARG A 45 -10.18 4.00 -9.16
C ARG A 45 -11.71 4.11 -9.11
N ASN A 46 -12.34 4.63 -10.16
CA ASN A 46 -13.80 4.67 -10.27
C ASN A 46 -14.42 3.27 -10.47
N THR A 47 -13.62 2.31 -10.93
CA THR A 47 -14.06 0.92 -11.15
C THR A 47 -13.64 -0.04 -10.03
N ARG A 48 -13.02 0.49 -8.96
CA ARG A 48 -12.61 -0.34 -7.82
C ARG A 48 -13.83 -0.97 -7.15
N THR A 49 -13.63 -2.17 -6.62
CA THR A 49 -14.64 -2.86 -5.82
C THR A 49 -14.95 -2.02 -4.56
N LEU A 50 -16.20 -1.60 -4.43
CA LEU A 50 -16.70 -0.88 -3.27
C LEU A 50 -17.72 -1.77 -2.55
N ASN A 51 -17.45 -2.08 -1.28
CA ASN A 51 -18.35 -2.90 -0.46
C ASN A 51 -18.87 -4.13 -1.21
N PRO A 52 -17.98 -5.08 -1.56
CA PRO A 52 -18.41 -6.27 -2.30
C PRO A 52 -19.47 -7.03 -1.51
N PRO A 53 -20.28 -7.85 -2.19
CA PRO A 53 -21.19 -8.78 -1.51
C PRO A 53 -20.46 -9.58 -0.44
N SER A 54 -21.17 -9.98 0.60
CA SER A 54 -20.59 -10.68 1.76
C SER A 54 -19.96 -12.04 1.43
N ASP A 55 -20.35 -12.62 0.30
CA ASP A 55 -19.83 -13.87 -0.25
C ASP A 55 -18.60 -13.68 -1.17
N PHE A 56 -18.21 -12.45 -1.44
CA PHE A 56 -17.04 -12.12 -2.24
C PHE A 56 -16.03 -11.28 -1.46
N ASN A 57 -14.88 -11.89 -1.14
CA ASN A 57 -13.76 -11.22 -0.50
C ASN A 57 -12.51 -11.34 -1.38
N PRO A 58 -12.11 -10.28 -2.10
CA PRO A 58 -10.96 -10.32 -2.99
C PRO A 58 -9.62 -10.52 -2.30
N LEU A 59 -9.53 -10.30 -0.98
CA LEU A 59 -8.31 -10.44 -0.18
C LEU A 59 -8.22 -11.78 0.54
N ALA A 60 -9.26 -12.62 0.45
CA ALA A 60 -9.23 -13.96 1.00
C ALA A 60 -8.32 -14.89 0.17
N PRO A 61 -7.77 -15.96 0.78
CA PRO A 61 -7.16 -17.06 0.03
C PRO A 61 -8.13 -17.63 -0.99
N VAL A 62 -7.61 -18.09 -2.13
CA VAL A 62 -8.43 -18.75 -3.14
C VAL A 62 -8.88 -20.12 -2.59
N ALA A 63 -10.19 -20.36 -2.50
CA ALA A 63 -10.70 -21.69 -2.29
C ALA A 63 -10.36 -22.59 -3.50
N VAL A 64 -10.16 -23.88 -3.26
CA VAL A 64 -9.73 -24.86 -4.29
C VAL A 64 -10.64 -24.84 -5.54
N ASP A 65 -11.92 -24.46 -5.37
CA ASP A 65 -12.91 -24.31 -6.44
C ASP A 65 -13.46 -22.87 -6.53
N GLY A 66 -12.71 -21.90 -5.99
CA GLY A 66 -13.21 -20.55 -5.78
C GLY A 66 -12.87 -19.56 -6.89
N TYR A 67 -13.56 -18.44 -6.86
CA TYR A 67 -13.32 -17.29 -7.72
C TYR A 67 -11.91 -16.73 -7.49
N PRO A 68 -11.14 -16.41 -8.54
CA PRO A 68 -9.80 -15.87 -8.40
C PRO A 68 -9.84 -14.48 -7.72
N GLY A 69 -9.42 -14.43 -6.47
CA GLY A 69 -9.19 -13.17 -5.74
C GLY A 69 -7.87 -12.50 -6.12
N GLU A 70 -7.43 -11.55 -5.33
CA GLU A 70 -6.14 -10.88 -5.50
C GLU A 70 -4.95 -11.78 -5.10
N ILE A 71 -5.20 -12.81 -4.29
CA ILE A 71 -4.20 -13.70 -3.71
C ILE A 71 -4.46 -15.13 -4.20
N PRO A 72 -3.74 -15.61 -5.23
CA PRO A 72 -3.98 -16.90 -5.89
C PRO A 72 -3.32 -18.08 -5.16
N VAL A 73 -3.36 -18.09 -3.83
CA VAL A 73 -2.88 -19.19 -2.98
C VAL A 73 -3.95 -19.57 -1.97
N THR A 74 -3.92 -20.82 -1.53
CA THR A 74 -4.92 -21.38 -0.61
C THR A 74 -4.64 -21.06 0.85
N ASP A 75 -3.43 -20.67 1.19
CA ASP A 75 -3.02 -20.30 2.55
C ASP A 75 -1.85 -19.32 2.54
N PHE A 76 -1.80 -18.43 3.54
CA PHE A 76 -0.68 -17.50 3.77
C PHE A 76 -0.73 -16.96 5.21
N GLU A 77 0.38 -16.48 5.72
CA GLU A 77 0.38 -15.73 6.97
C GLU A 77 0.29 -14.22 6.71
N ILE A 78 1.16 -13.68 5.85
CA ILE A 78 1.12 -12.29 5.35
C ILE A 78 1.26 -12.33 3.84
N ALA A 79 0.43 -11.59 3.13
CA ALA A 79 0.53 -11.42 1.68
C ALA A 79 0.73 -9.96 1.32
N VAL A 80 1.69 -9.67 0.43
CA VAL A 80 1.95 -8.32 -0.09
C VAL A 80 1.92 -8.36 -1.60
N PHE A 81 1.17 -7.44 -2.23
CA PHE A 81 1.06 -7.38 -3.68
C PHE A 81 0.80 -5.96 -4.19
N GLU A 82 1.10 -5.71 -5.45
CA GLU A 82 0.84 -4.42 -6.09
C GLU A 82 -0.66 -4.10 -6.13
N ASN A 83 -1.02 -2.90 -5.69
CA ASN A 83 -2.39 -2.41 -5.72
C ASN A 83 -2.89 -2.34 -7.18
N ARG A 84 -4.07 -2.93 -7.44
CA ARG A 84 -4.71 -2.92 -8.76
C ARG A 84 -5.16 -1.51 -9.19
N TRP A 85 -5.53 -0.67 -8.24
CA TRP A 85 -5.99 0.71 -8.47
C TRP A 85 -5.09 1.72 -7.75
N PRO A 86 -3.80 1.78 -8.13
CA PRO A 86 -2.80 2.53 -7.38
C PRO A 86 -3.00 4.04 -7.52
N GLY A 87 -2.64 4.78 -6.48
CA GLY A 87 -2.51 6.24 -6.57
C GLY A 87 -1.23 6.69 -7.28
N PHE A 88 -0.22 5.82 -7.28
CA PHE A 88 1.10 6.01 -7.92
C PHE A 88 1.50 4.71 -8.62
N ALA A 89 2.10 4.79 -9.80
CA ALA A 89 2.56 3.63 -10.55
C ALA A 89 3.92 3.88 -11.21
N GLN A 90 4.80 2.88 -11.21
CA GLN A 90 6.14 3.00 -11.81
C GLN A 90 6.08 3.37 -13.30
N LEU A 91 5.16 2.77 -14.03
CA LEU A 91 5.00 2.95 -15.48
C LEU A 91 4.05 4.10 -15.85
N ALA A 92 3.66 4.95 -14.89
CA ALA A 92 2.82 6.10 -15.18
C ALA A 92 3.52 7.04 -16.19
N VAL A 93 2.81 7.40 -17.26
CA VAL A 93 3.33 8.28 -18.34
C VAL A 93 2.67 9.66 -18.35
N GLY A 94 1.66 9.90 -17.49
CA GLY A 94 0.88 11.14 -17.52
C GLY A 94 -0.15 11.15 -18.66
N LEU A 95 -0.84 12.26 -18.82
CA LEU A 95 -1.88 12.44 -19.86
C LEU A 95 -1.49 13.46 -20.94
N GLY A 96 -0.28 14.02 -20.89
CA GLY A 96 0.22 15.09 -21.75
C GLY A 96 0.68 16.30 -20.95
N GLU A 97 1.22 17.30 -21.63
CA GLU A 97 1.81 18.50 -20.98
C GLU A 97 0.77 19.32 -20.21
N ASP A 98 -0.47 19.40 -20.72
CA ASP A 98 -1.55 20.19 -20.13
C ASP A 98 -2.34 19.43 -19.03
N ASP A 99 -2.22 18.10 -18.95
CA ASP A 99 -3.02 17.26 -18.08
C ASP A 99 -2.33 16.85 -16.76
N GLY A 100 -1.13 17.35 -16.56
CA GLY A 100 -0.33 17.12 -15.36
C GLY A 100 0.70 15.98 -15.46
N PRO A 101 1.79 16.05 -14.67
CA PRO A 101 2.86 15.06 -14.70
C PRO A 101 2.38 13.69 -14.23
N PRO A 102 3.10 12.61 -14.64
CA PRO A 102 2.78 11.25 -14.18
C PRO A 102 2.96 11.13 -12.66
N ALA A 103 2.04 10.46 -11.99
CA ALA A 103 2.16 10.12 -10.59
C ALA A 103 3.00 8.84 -10.43
N LYS A 104 4.32 8.98 -10.53
CA LYS A 104 5.25 7.86 -10.39
C LYS A 104 5.40 7.44 -8.93
N GLY A 105 5.59 6.14 -8.71
CA GLY A 105 5.78 5.53 -7.40
C GLY A 105 5.30 4.09 -7.37
N VAL A 106 5.27 3.50 -6.18
CA VAL A 106 4.76 2.14 -5.96
C VAL A 106 3.67 2.17 -4.90
N CYS A 107 2.63 1.38 -5.12
CA CYS A 107 1.55 1.15 -4.15
C CYS A 107 1.37 -0.35 -3.96
N GLU A 108 1.62 -0.85 -2.77
CA GLU A 108 1.40 -2.24 -2.39
C GLU A 108 0.27 -2.35 -1.36
N VAL A 109 -0.45 -3.45 -1.40
CA VAL A 109 -1.44 -3.86 -0.37
C VAL A 109 -0.78 -4.93 0.49
N VAL A 110 -0.98 -4.86 1.80
CA VAL A 110 -0.46 -5.82 2.77
C VAL A 110 -1.64 -6.43 3.50
N VAL A 111 -1.89 -7.72 3.30
CA VAL A 111 -2.95 -8.47 3.97
C VAL A 111 -2.37 -9.19 5.17
N TYR A 112 -2.96 -8.99 6.33
CA TYR A 112 -2.38 -9.39 7.63
C TYR A 112 -2.72 -10.79 8.08
N THR A 113 -3.73 -11.38 7.50
CA THR A 113 -4.29 -12.68 7.92
C THR A 113 -5.19 -13.25 6.82
N THR A 114 -5.48 -14.51 6.89
CA THR A 114 -6.51 -15.16 6.06
C THR A 114 -7.94 -14.94 6.58
N GLU A 115 -8.07 -14.46 7.82
CA GLU A 115 -9.38 -14.18 8.43
C GLU A 115 -10.04 -12.94 7.79
N PRO A 116 -11.29 -13.05 7.32
CA PRO A 116 -11.93 -12.01 6.52
C PRO A 116 -12.39 -10.79 7.33
N SER A 117 -12.32 -10.84 8.63
CA SER A 117 -12.76 -9.78 9.53
C SER A 117 -11.80 -9.62 10.71
N GLY A 118 -11.94 -8.51 11.44
CA GLY A 118 -11.10 -8.19 12.58
C GLY A 118 -10.25 -6.94 12.35
N THR A 119 -9.25 -6.79 13.17
CA THR A 119 -8.40 -5.60 13.20
C THR A 119 -6.97 -5.99 13.57
N LEU A 120 -6.02 -5.08 13.41
CA LEU A 120 -4.65 -5.29 13.87
C LEU A 120 -4.59 -5.66 15.36
N HIS A 121 -5.51 -5.12 16.17
CA HIS A 121 -5.61 -5.41 17.60
C HIS A 121 -5.97 -6.87 17.91
N ASP A 122 -6.72 -7.53 17.04
CA ASP A 122 -7.19 -8.89 17.23
C ASP A 122 -6.12 -9.94 16.83
N LEU A 123 -5.04 -9.49 16.19
CA LEU A 123 -3.96 -10.38 15.77
C LEU A 123 -3.09 -10.83 16.96
N PRO A 124 -2.65 -12.10 16.98
CA PRO A 124 -1.66 -12.56 17.94
C PRO A 124 -0.35 -11.78 17.83
N VAL A 125 0.37 -11.63 18.94
CA VAL A 125 1.63 -10.86 19.00
C VAL A 125 2.69 -11.36 17.99
N ASP A 126 2.79 -12.67 17.80
CA ASP A 126 3.69 -13.28 16.85
C ASP A 126 3.31 -12.94 15.39
N ARG A 127 2.01 -12.81 15.08
CA ARG A 127 1.54 -12.33 13.78
C ARG A 127 1.88 -10.85 13.57
N ILE A 128 1.74 -10.02 14.58
CA ILE A 128 2.15 -8.61 14.53
C ILE A 128 3.67 -8.52 14.32
N ALA A 129 4.46 -9.34 15.00
CA ALA A 129 5.91 -9.39 14.80
C ALA A 129 6.28 -9.79 13.36
N LEU A 130 5.59 -10.77 12.79
CA LEU A 130 5.79 -11.16 11.38
C LEU A 130 5.39 -10.03 10.42
N LEU A 131 4.29 -9.33 10.69
CA LEU A 131 3.86 -8.16 9.90
C LEU A 131 4.93 -7.06 9.90
N LEU A 132 5.52 -6.74 11.05
CA LEU A 132 6.60 -5.76 11.13
C LEU A 132 7.85 -6.22 10.35
N GLN A 133 8.15 -7.51 10.34
CA GLN A 133 9.22 -8.07 9.51
C GLN A 133 8.91 -7.92 8.01
N ALA A 134 7.70 -8.26 7.58
CA ALA A 134 7.25 -8.09 6.21
C ALA A 134 7.34 -6.62 5.76
N TRP A 135 6.88 -5.69 6.60
CA TRP A 135 7.04 -4.25 6.34
C TRP A 135 8.51 -3.84 6.21
N ALA A 136 9.38 -4.32 7.10
CA ALA A 136 10.80 -3.99 7.04
C ALA A 136 11.48 -4.55 5.77
N ASP A 137 11.13 -5.76 5.35
CA ASP A 137 11.67 -6.38 4.15
C ASP A 137 11.19 -5.65 2.89
N ARG A 138 9.91 -5.32 2.80
CA ARG A 138 9.36 -4.51 1.70
C ARG A 138 9.93 -3.09 1.70
N TYR A 139 10.07 -2.46 2.86
CA TYR A 139 10.70 -1.16 3.00
C TYR A 139 12.10 -1.14 2.39
N ARG A 140 12.95 -2.11 2.77
CA ARG A 140 14.33 -2.22 2.23
C ARG A 140 14.34 -2.43 0.72
N ALA A 141 13.47 -3.32 0.22
CA ALA A 141 13.39 -3.61 -1.21
C ALA A 141 12.91 -2.41 -2.04
N LEU A 142 11.94 -1.65 -1.53
CA LEU A 142 11.44 -0.44 -2.19
C LEU A 142 12.43 0.72 -2.08
N GLN A 143 13.04 0.93 -0.91
CA GLN A 143 14.03 1.98 -0.68
C GLN A 143 15.32 1.78 -1.51
N ALA A 144 15.63 0.56 -1.90
CA ALA A 144 16.77 0.26 -2.77
C ALA A 144 16.54 0.67 -4.25
N GLN A 145 15.33 1.04 -4.63
CA GLN A 145 15.04 1.51 -5.99
C GLN A 145 15.56 2.95 -6.16
N PRO A 146 16.31 3.26 -7.24
CA PRO A 146 16.97 4.58 -7.39
C PRO A 146 16.02 5.77 -7.38
N GLU A 147 14.77 5.57 -7.83
CA GLU A 147 13.76 6.63 -7.91
C GLU A 147 13.05 6.87 -6.58
N VAL A 148 13.16 5.97 -5.60
CA VAL A 148 12.41 6.06 -4.35
C VAL A 148 13.17 6.92 -3.34
N GLN A 149 12.51 7.97 -2.86
CA GLN A 149 13.01 8.83 -1.79
C GLN A 149 12.36 8.56 -0.43
N TYR A 150 11.13 8.06 -0.42
CA TYR A 150 10.40 7.81 0.81
C TYR A 150 9.46 6.61 0.68
N VAL A 151 9.47 5.75 1.69
CA VAL A 151 8.58 4.58 1.81
C VAL A 151 7.71 4.75 3.05
N MET A 152 6.40 4.59 2.88
CA MET A 152 5.41 4.82 3.92
C MET A 152 4.48 3.60 4.07
N PRO A 153 4.74 2.71 5.04
CA PRO A 153 3.74 1.73 5.49
C PRO A 153 2.65 2.45 6.28
N PHE A 154 1.38 2.10 6.03
CA PHE A 154 0.25 2.68 6.76
C PHE A 154 -0.98 1.78 6.71
N GLU A 155 -1.87 1.96 7.64
CA GLU A 155 -3.21 1.41 7.63
C GLU A 155 -4.24 2.55 7.59
N SER A 156 -5.22 2.44 6.68
CA SER A 156 -6.45 3.23 6.74
C SER A 156 -7.55 2.33 7.27
N ARG A 157 -8.28 2.79 8.29
CA ARG A 157 -9.29 1.97 8.95
C ARG A 157 -10.61 2.70 9.10
N GLY A 158 -11.69 1.99 8.75
CA GLY A 158 -13.05 2.48 8.87
C GLY A 158 -13.60 3.14 7.60
N ALA A 159 -14.91 3.08 7.46
CA ALA A 159 -15.62 3.58 6.27
C ALA A 159 -15.42 5.09 6.05
N HIS A 160 -15.29 5.87 7.14
CA HIS A 160 -15.12 7.32 7.06
C HIS A 160 -13.82 7.77 6.40
N VAL A 161 -12.79 6.93 6.37
CA VAL A 161 -11.52 7.20 5.64
C VAL A 161 -11.48 6.50 4.29
N GLY A 162 -12.62 5.96 3.82
CA GLY A 162 -12.74 5.38 2.49
C GLY A 162 -12.24 3.94 2.36
N VAL A 163 -12.13 3.20 3.46
CA VAL A 163 -11.87 1.76 3.44
C VAL A 163 -13.09 1.04 2.86
N THR A 164 -12.86 0.20 1.85
CA THR A 164 -13.91 -0.48 1.07
C THR A 164 -13.98 -1.97 1.32
N LEU A 165 -13.00 -2.54 2.01
CA LEU A 165 -12.91 -3.97 2.31
C LEU A 165 -12.71 -4.16 3.81
N PRO A 166 -13.53 -4.97 4.49
CA PRO A 166 -13.42 -5.20 5.93
C PRO A 166 -12.24 -6.11 6.32
N HIS A 167 -11.70 -6.89 5.37
CA HIS A 167 -10.57 -7.79 5.59
C HIS A 167 -9.36 -7.00 6.10
N PRO A 168 -8.69 -7.43 7.19
CA PRO A 168 -7.57 -6.71 7.78
C PRO A 168 -6.40 -6.53 6.81
N HIS A 169 -6.15 -5.29 6.40
CA HIS A 169 -5.08 -4.97 5.47
C HIS A 169 -4.56 -3.53 5.66
N GLY A 170 -3.34 -3.32 5.25
CA GLY A 170 -2.73 -2.01 5.11
C GLY A 170 -2.12 -1.81 3.74
N GLN A 171 -1.31 -0.80 3.60
CA GLN A 171 -0.65 -0.46 2.35
C GLN A 171 0.78 0.01 2.60
N ILE A 172 1.60 -0.08 1.56
CA ILE A 172 2.93 0.55 1.51
C ILE A 172 2.97 1.41 0.26
N TYR A 173 3.27 2.70 0.44
CA TYR A 173 3.53 3.59 -0.68
C TYR A 173 5.01 3.94 -0.73
N ALA A 174 5.58 3.92 -1.93
CA ALA A 174 6.93 4.40 -2.20
C ALA A 174 6.85 5.59 -3.16
N PHE A 175 7.42 6.71 -2.75
CA PHE A 175 7.36 7.98 -3.47
C PHE A 175 8.73 8.39 -4.01
N PRO A 176 8.80 9.00 -5.20
CA PRO A 176 10.01 9.63 -5.72
C PRO A 176 10.24 11.05 -5.15
N PHE A 177 9.59 11.38 -4.04
CA PHE A 177 9.71 12.66 -3.36
C PHE A 177 9.41 12.48 -1.86
N LEU A 178 9.85 13.42 -1.04
CA LEU A 178 9.41 13.51 0.35
C LEU A 178 8.02 14.15 0.41
N PRO A 179 7.01 13.48 1.02
CA PRO A 179 5.71 14.11 1.26
C PRO A 179 5.88 15.43 2.03
N PRO A 180 5.18 16.51 1.68
CA PRO A 180 5.41 17.84 2.26
C PRO A 180 5.31 17.90 3.79
N GLN A 181 4.43 17.08 4.38
CA GLN A 181 4.33 17.00 5.84
C GLN A 181 5.57 16.35 6.45
N ILE A 182 6.06 15.27 5.85
CA ILE A 182 7.28 14.57 6.31
C ILE A 182 8.49 15.50 6.20
N GLU A 183 8.60 16.22 5.07
CA GLU A 183 9.68 17.18 4.88
C GLU A 183 9.68 18.27 5.96
N ARG A 184 8.51 18.85 6.29
CA ARG A 184 8.38 19.83 7.38
C ARG A 184 8.78 19.25 8.74
N GLN A 185 8.37 18.02 9.03
CA GLN A 185 8.72 17.33 10.27
C GLN A 185 10.22 17.05 10.36
N ALA A 186 10.84 16.59 9.28
CA ALA A 186 12.26 16.35 9.21
C ALA A 186 13.07 17.65 9.42
N ARG A 187 12.67 18.74 8.76
CA ARG A 187 13.31 20.07 8.96
C ARG A 187 13.19 20.53 10.41
N ALA A 188 12.00 20.46 11.00
CA ALA A 188 11.79 20.85 12.39
C ALA A 188 12.63 19.99 13.35
N GLN A 189 12.80 18.71 13.07
CA GLN A 189 13.68 17.82 13.84
C GLN A 189 15.15 18.23 13.72
N MET A 190 15.62 18.55 12.52
CA MET A 190 17.00 18.98 12.28
C MET A 190 17.29 20.32 12.96
N GLU A 191 16.39 21.28 12.87
CA GLU A 191 16.57 22.63 13.42
C GLU A 191 16.45 22.68 14.95
N ASN A 192 15.51 21.95 15.51
CA ASN A 192 15.10 22.10 16.90
C ASN A 192 15.30 20.84 17.76
N GLN A 193 15.71 19.72 17.19
CA GLN A 193 15.74 18.41 17.86
C GLN A 193 14.40 18.09 18.55
N ALA A 194 13.29 18.42 17.90
CA ALA A 194 11.95 18.42 18.49
C ALA A 194 11.58 17.07 19.12
N LEU A 195 11.75 15.96 18.38
CA LEU A 195 11.46 14.62 18.91
C LEU A 195 12.37 14.26 20.09
N THR A 196 13.66 14.58 20.01
CA THR A 196 14.63 14.31 21.09
C THR A 196 14.21 15.03 22.37
N ARG A 197 13.80 16.29 22.25
CA ARG A 197 13.31 17.07 23.40
C ARG A 197 12.01 16.51 23.98
N MET A 198 11.07 16.07 23.12
CA MET A 198 9.80 15.48 23.57
C MET A 198 10.01 14.15 24.31
N VAL A 199 10.91 13.29 23.83
CA VAL A 199 11.21 12.00 24.46
C VAL A 199 11.95 12.15 25.79
N HIS A 200 12.75 13.20 25.94
CA HIS A 200 13.53 13.46 27.15
C HIS A 200 12.94 14.57 28.04
N ALA A 201 11.74 15.05 27.73
CA ALA A 201 11.05 15.97 28.61
C ALA A 201 10.66 15.27 29.94
N PRO A 202 10.86 15.89 31.09
CA PRO A 202 10.54 15.32 32.40
C PRO A 202 9.03 15.14 32.60
#